data_675ee7bbbf356a2167d30d67c2c7549a
#
_entry.id   675ee7bbbf356a2167d30d67c2c7549a
#
_cell.length_a   1.000
_cell.length_b   1.000
_cell.length_c   1.000
_cell.angle_alpha   90.00
_cell.angle_beta   90.00
_cell.angle_gamma   90.00
#
_symmetry.space_group_name_H-M   'P 1'
#
loop_
_entity.id
_entity.type
_entity.pdbx_description
1 polymer ?
#
loop_
_entity_poly.entity_id
_entity_poly.type
_entity_poly.pdbx_seq_one_letter_code
_entity_poly.pdbx_strand_id
1 'polypeptide(L)'
;MSPEDMDELLFSPFDIALGEDTRERIRGQFENYEYYDGKQHMNASGELVKAKDLERPPDLDYDPTRYATNYFKTVINRKARWQMSGKHGIHVTPEQIDTIEQVMVPGYVPSDAQKKAQELADAHEKLLYQLWSENKMRSKLLSAARDRLIADRVVCKIVYNPITGKLRWIWRPDTEFIPVFSDDDFEEMIACHFIRQKLHYDGDEEIEAIQKQTFSLEGEGEARQCYLEEAVYAAEDLRRLEVITPKASMGLNFIPVVLFPVNDLLAEHNGESEISDLREQNDILNQMNEDAIDSLKFEMFGMTAIINAPEGTGARLQIAPGAILEARGLDAGTAPNIKRIENGFKWKEAFKDQYMRVKGAMHEIASLPQVVPQEMNFGGLNSETLHLLFQDIIADTEEHWLTWQFGLQELHEKSILYLQARTGEAAMVYDKQLINAIDVTIHKPEIEFVLPLPDNRKDLVELLTSEIATELESKSGAMHRLGVENVPMKKQEIANEKAEELARLDPYGGEGPEGVVVTTDGPTEVKEEKDGTLRDPKGEQMVTCNVCNGSGTVLSPDTGNQVVCKNCQGDGLTQLRKR
;
A
#
# COMPACT_ATOMS: atom_id res chain seq x y z
N MET A 1 2.85 -23.11 -11.69
CA MET A 1 1.84 -23.86 -12.45
C MET A 1 1.67 -23.12 -13.76
N SER A 2 1.74 -23.81 -14.90
CA SER A 2 1.49 -23.16 -16.20
C SER A 2 -0.02 -22.96 -16.40
N PRO A 3 -0.44 -22.10 -17.34
CA PRO A 3 -1.86 -22.01 -17.72
C PRO A 3 -2.45 -23.34 -18.16
N GLU A 4 -1.64 -24.16 -18.85
CA GLU A 4 -2.03 -25.51 -19.31
C GLU A 4 -2.23 -26.48 -18.14
N ASP A 5 -1.32 -26.47 -17.15
CA ASP A 5 -1.44 -27.28 -15.93
C ASP A 5 -2.67 -26.87 -15.11
N MET A 6 -3.01 -25.58 -15.11
CA MET A 6 -4.20 -25.06 -14.44
C MET A 6 -5.46 -25.50 -15.18
N ASP A 7 -5.49 -25.42 -16.51
CA ASP A 7 -6.62 -25.88 -17.33
C ASP A 7 -6.89 -27.38 -17.08
N GLU A 8 -5.87 -28.21 -17.05
CA GLU A 8 -6.00 -29.66 -16.79
C GLU A 8 -6.54 -29.92 -15.38
N LEU A 9 -6.09 -29.16 -14.39
CA LEU A 9 -6.54 -29.23 -13.02
C LEU A 9 -8.01 -28.81 -12.84
N LEU A 10 -8.44 -27.80 -13.57
CA LEU A 10 -9.78 -27.23 -13.50
C LEU A 10 -10.81 -28.07 -14.25
N PHE A 11 -10.38 -28.87 -15.24
CA PHE A 11 -11.23 -29.84 -15.95
C PHE A 11 -11.40 -31.18 -15.23
N SER A 12 -10.72 -31.36 -14.11
CA SER A 12 -10.71 -32.59 -13.37
C SER A 12 -12.00 -32.76 -12.54
N PRO A 13 -12.22 -34.00 -12.01
CA PRO A 13 -13.41 -34.36 -11.22
C PRO A 13 -13.56 -33.60 -9.88
N PHE A 14 -13.04 -32.38 -9.78
CA PHE A 14 -13.25 -31.53 -8.60
C PHE A 14 -14.63 -30.88 -8.53
N ASP A 15 -15.56 -31.23 -9.44
CA ASP A 15 -16.92 -30.63 -9.57
C ASP A 15 -16.93 -29.10 -9.72
N ILE A 16 -15.81 -28.51 -10.10
CA ILE A 16 -15.75 -27.08 -10.38
C ILE A 16 -15.94 -26.89 -11.87
N ALA A 17 -17.17 -26.65 -12.29
CA ALA A 17 -17.47 -26.18 -13.63
C ALA A 17 -17.05 -24.71 -13.75
N LEU A 18 -15.79 -24.46 -14.05
CA LEU A 18 -15.33 -23.11 -14.37
C LEU A 18 -15.87 -22.72 -15.75
N GLY A 19 -16.54 -21.56 -15.77
CA GLY A 19 -16.92 -20.91 -17.04
C GLY A 19 -15.67 -20.57 -17.86
N GLU A 20 -15.88 -20.44 -19.18
CA GLU A 20 -14.82 -20.07 -20.12
C GLU A 20 -14.16 -18.72 -19.72
N ASP A 21 -14.96 -17.75 -19.27
CA ASP A 21 -14.52 -16.43 -18.80
C ASP A 21 -13.53 -16.53 -17.63
N THR A 22 -13.78 -17.40 -16.66
CA THR A 22 -12.87 -17.62 -15.51
C THR A 22 -11.52 -18.19 -15.94
N ARG A 23 -11.54 -19.10 -16.92
CA ARG A 23 -10.30 -19.68 -17.46
C ARG A 23 -9.49 -18.66 -18.23
N GLU A 24 -10.15 -17.87 -19.08
CA GLU A 24 -9.48 -16.79 -19.83
C GLU A 24 -8.87 -15.78 -18.86
N ARG A 25 -9.58 -15.42 -17.81
CA ARG A 25 -9.07 -14.54 -16.76
C ARG A 25 -7.82 -15.10 -16.09
N ILE A 26 -7.85 -16.36 -15.63
CA ILE A 26 -6.70 -16.97 -14.97
C ILE A 26 -5.50 -17.06 -15.94
N ARG A 27 -5.74 -17.41 -17.21
CA ARG A 27 -4.70 -17.42 -18.25
C ARG A 27 -4.11 -16.01 -18.43
N GLY A 28 -4.96 -14.98 -18.52
CA GLY A 28 -4.55 -13.59 -18.60
C GLY A 28 -3.70 -13.13 -17.41
N GLN A 29 -4.02 -13.60 -16.19
CA GLN A 29 -3.23 -13.32 -15.00
C GLN A 29 -1.82 -13.94 -15.07
N PHE A 30 -1.68 -15.19 -15.54
CA PHE A 30 -0.36 -15.80 -15.73
C PHE A 30 0.45 -15.04 -16.76
N GLU A 31 -0.15 -14.65 -17.90
CA GLU A 31 0.50 -13.78 -18.88
C GLU A 31 0.94 -12.46 -18.27
N ASN A 32 0.13 -11.83 -17.41
CA ASN A 32 0.49 -10.59 -16.71
C ASN A 32 1.74 -10.77 -15.83
N TYR A 33 1.87 -11.89 -15.12
CA TYR A 33 3.08 -12.20 -14.35
C TYR A 33 4.30 -12.40 -15.26
N GLU A 34 4.14 -13.01 -16.44
CA GLU A 34 5.22 -13.13 -17.42
C GLU A 34 5.68 -11.74 -17.91
N TYR A 35 4.73 -10.85 -18.22
CA TYR A 35 5.02 -9.48 -18.58
C TYR A 35 5.73 -8.72 -17.44
N TYR A 36 5.27 -8.88 -16.20
CA TYR A 36 5.92 -8.27 -15.03
C TYR A 36 7.35 -8.79 -14.84
N ASP A 37 7.60 -10.08 -15.06
CA ASP A 37 8.93 -10.69 -14.96
C ASP A 37 9.82 -10.41 -16.19
N GLY A 38 9.25 -9.90 -17.29
CA GLY A 38 9.96 -9.69 -18.55
C GLY A 38 10.21 -10.97 -19.30
N LYS A 39 9.37 -11.99 -19.13
CA LYS A 39 9.48 -13.30 -19.76
C LYS A 39 8.49 -13.52 -20.90
N GLN A 40 7.61 -12.58 -21.17
CA GLN A 40 6.56 -12.67 -22.20
C GLN A 40 7.08 -13.01 -23.59
N HIS A 41 8.36 -12.77 -23.86
CA HIS A 41 9.00 -13.06 -25.14
C HIS A 41 10.06 -14.16 -25.04
N MET A 42 9.98 -15.03 -24.03
CA MET A 42 10.86 -16.17 -23.87
C MET A 42 10.22 -17.42 -24.45
N ASN A 43 11.01 -18.24 -25.18
CA ASN A 43 10.59 -19.57 -25.58
C ASN A 43 10.76 -20.57 -24.42
N ALA A 44 10.30 -21.81 -24.62
CA ALA A 44 10.43 -22.89 -23.65
C ALA A 44 11.90 -23.19 -23.25
N SER A 45 12.87 -22.83 -24.12
CA SER A 45 14.31 -22.97 -23.85
C SER A 45 14.89 -21.81 -23.02
N GLY A 46 14.08 -20.81 -22.66
CA GLY A 46 14.51 -19.61 -21.91
C GLY A 46 15.27 -18.58 -22.76
N GLU A 47 15.21 -18.69 -24.08
CA GLU A 47 15.82 -17.73 -25.01
C GLU A 47 14.79 -16.64 -25.33
N LEU A 48 15.28 -15.40 -25.42
CA LEU A 48 14.46 -14.26 -25.81
C LEU A 48 14.06 -14.40 -27.29
N VAL A 49 12.78 -14.48 -27.57
CA VAL A 49 12.19 -14.46 -28.92
C VAL A 49 11.64 -13.07 -29.23
N LYS A 50 11.32 -12.83 -30.49
CA LYS A 50 10.70 -11.56 -30.86
C LYS A 50 9.30 -11.42 -30.31
N ALA A 51 8.89 -10.15 -30.10
CA ALA A 51 7.49 -9.83 -29.86
C ALA A 51 6.62 -10.42 -30.98
N LYS A 52 5.53 -11.08 -30.57
CA LYS A 52 4.69 -11.91 -31.44
C LYS A 52 4.07 -11.19 -32.64
N ASP A 53 3.98 -9.85 -32.60
CA ASP A 53 3.00 -9.13 -33.39
C ASP A 53 3.49 -8.54 -34.69
N LEU A 54 4.76 -8.78 -35.10
CA LEU A 54 5.23 -8.40 -36.41
C LEU A 54 5.78 -9.58 -37.17
N GLU A 55 4.96 -10.06 -38.11
CA GLU A 55 5.39 -11.00 -39.15
C GLU A 55 6.55 -10.38 -39.93
N ARG A 56 7.75 -10.86 -39.64
CA ARG A 56 8.91 -10.54 -40.50
C ARG A 56 8.87 -11.40 -41.73
N PRO A 57 9.38 -10.86 -42.87
CA PRO A 57 9.55 -11.68 -44.04
C PRO A 57 10.35 -12.95 -43.69
N PRO A 58 9.89 -14.12 -44.12
CA PRO A 58 10.53 -15.40 -43.78
C PRO A 58 11.97 -15.56 -44.31
N ASP A 59 12.37 -14.75 -45.26
CA ASP A 59 13.64 -14.85 -45.98
C ASP A 59 14.64 -13.76 -45.58
N LEU A 60 14.93 -13.63 -44.31
CA LEU A 60 15.98 -12.71 -43.83
C LEU A 60 17.33 -13.41 -43.72
N ASP A 61 18.32 -12.89 -44.46
CA ASP A 61 19.71 -13.37 -44.46
C ASP A 61 20.51 -12.98 -43.18
N TYR A 62 19.85 -12.52 -42.14
CA TYR A 62 20.50 -12.13 -40.88
C TYR A 62 19.67 -12.50 -39.68
N ASP A 63 20.32 -12.68 -38.52
CA ASP A 63 19.65 -12.91 -37.24
C ASP A 63 19.22 -11.56 -36.63
N PRO A 64 17.91 -11.27 -36.58
CA PRO A 64 17.40 -10.02 -36.03
C PRO A 64 17.73 -9.85 -34.54
N THR A 65 17.99 -8.61 -34.14
CA THR A 65 18.19 -8.29 -32.74
C THR A 65 16.94 -8.65 -31.94
N ARG A 66 17.15 -9.21 -30.77
CA ARG A 66 16.12 -9.49 -29.77
C ARG A 66 16.37 -8.60 -28.58
N TYR A 67 15.34 -7.84 -28.19
CA TYR A 67 15.44 -6.85 -27.14
C TYR A 67 14.13 -6.79 -26.34
N ALA A 68 14.21 -6.80 -25.03
CA ALA A 68 13.06 -6.58 -24.18
C ALA A 68 13.42 -5.64 -23.02
N THR A 69 12.67 -4.56 -22.89
CA THR A 69 12.73 -3.68 -21.72
C THR A 69 11.48 -3.90 -20.92
N ASN A 70 11.67 -4.21 -19.64
CA ASN A 70 10.55 -4.43 -18.72
C ASN A 70 10.09 -3.10 -18.10
N TYR A 71 9.20 -2.39 -18.79
CA TYR A 71 8.58 -1.18 -18.27
C TYR A 71 7.55 -1.49 -17.19
N PHE A 72 6.83 -2.61 -17.28
CA PHE A 72 5.80 -3.01 -16.33
C PHE A 72 6.30 -3.06 -14.90
N LYS A 73 7.46 -3.68 -14.68
CA LYS A 73 8.06 -3.76 -13.34
C LYS A 73 8.28 -2.37 -12.72
N THR A 74 8.55 -1.39 -13.54
CA THR A 74 8.72 0.01 -13.10
C THR A 74 7.37 0.65 -12.77
N VAL A 75 6.36 0.49 -13.62
CA VAL A 75 5.00 0.99 -13.44
C VAL A 75 4.40 0.42 -12.16
N ILE A 76 4.29 -0.90 -12.08
CA ILE A 76 3.71 -1.62 -10.94
C ILE A 76 4.42 -1.27 -9.63
N ASN A 77 5.75 -1.27 -9.62
CA ASN A 77 6.48 -0.90 -8.40
C ASN A 77 6.29 0.55 -7.99
N ARG A 78 6.09 1.48 -8.93
CA ARG A 78 5.76 2.87 -8.62
C ARG A 78 4.37 2.97 -8.01
N LYS A 79 3.33 2.47 -8.69
CA LYS A 79 1.95 2.48 -8.20
C LYS A 79 1.83 1.82 -6.83
N ALA A 80 2.39 0.61 -6.65
CA ALA A 80 2.39 -0.08 -5.36
C ALA A 80 3.06 0.73 -4.24
N ARG A 81 4.15 1.44 -4.54
CA ARG A 81 4.80 2.33 -3.55
C ARG A 81 3.94 3.53 -3.22
N TRP A 82 3.28 4.13 -4.19
CA TRP A 82 2.37 5.24 -3.93
C TRP A 82 1.22 4.81 -3.03
N GLN A 83 0.65 3.63 -3.27
CA GLN A 83 -0.44 3.09 -2.45
C GLN A 83 0.01 2.72 -1.03
N MET A 84 1.18 2.07 -0.86
CA MET A 84 1.51 1.34 0.38
C MET A 84 2.84 1.72 1.05
N SER A 85 3.62 2.69 0.53
CA SER A 85 4.88 3.07 1.19
C SER A 85 4.71 4.10 2.30
N GLY A 86 3.58 4.79 2.33
CA GLY A 86 3.22 5.73 3.37
C GLY A 86 3.02 5.08 4.74
N LYS A 87 2.70 5.89 5.72
CA LYS A 87 2.24 5.41 7.02
C LYS A 87 0.75 5.08 6.95
N HIS A 88 0.34 4.11 7.73
CA HIS A 88 -1.06 3.73 7.85
C HIS A 88 -1.51 4.00 9.27
N GLY A 89 -2.60 4.74 9.42
CA GLY A 89 -3.31 4.92 10.68
C GLY A 89 -4.46 3.93 10.78
N ILE A 90 -4.68 3.38 11.97
CA ILE A 90 -5.88 2.62 12.30
C ILE A 90 -6.57 3.41 13.39
N HIS A 91 -7.80 3.78 13.16
CA HIS A 91 -8.62 4.50 14.13
C HIS A 91 -9.91 3.73 14.41
N VAL A 92 -10.27 3.61 15.68
CA VAL A 92 -11.54 3.01 16.10
C VAL A 92 -12.38 4.08 16.78
N THR A 93 -13.48 4.45 16.14
CA THR A 93 -14.39 5.43 16.71
C THR A 93 -15.13 4.85 17.92
N PRO A 94 -15.12 5.51 19.09
CA PRO A 94 -15.86 5.04 20.24
C PRO A 94 -17.37 5.16 20.02
N GLU A 95 -18.13 4.27 20.65
CA GLU A 95 -19.59 4.41 20.68
C GLU A 95 -19.97 5.74 21.35
N GLN A 96 -20.85 6.49 20.71
CA GLN A 96 -21.36 7.74 21.27
C GLN A 96 -22.57 7.48 22.15
N ILE A 97 -22.34 7.48 23.46
CA ILE A 97 -23.37 7.24 24.50
C ILE A 97 -23.99 8.55 24.95
N ASP A 98 -23.16 9.58 25.16
CA ASP A 98 -23.62 10.90 25.57
C ASP A 98 -24.29 11.62 24.39
N THR A 99 -25.43 12.28 24.63
CA THR A 99 -26.16 12.97 23.55
C THR A 99 -25.42 14.19 23.07
N ILE A 100 -25.60 14.53 21.78
CA ILE A 100 -24.97 15.71 21.16
C ILE A 100 -25.27 16.99 21.96
N GLU A 101 -26.49 17.09 22.51
CA GLU A 101 -26.90 18.24 23.34
C GLU A 101 -26.07 18.35 24.63
N GLN A 102 -25.68 17.21 25.25
CA GLN A 102 -24.81 17.18 26.42
C GLN A 102 -23.36 17.53 26.08
N VAL A 103 -22.87 17.04 24.95
CA VAL A 103 -21.49 17.29 24.47
C VAL A 103 -21.26 18.76 24.11
N MET A 104 -22.28 19.46 23.59
CA MET A 104 -22.20 20.86 23.19
C MET A 104 -22.24 21.86 24.36
N VAL A 105 -22.40 21.42 25.61
CA VAL A 105 -22.40 22.31 26.79
C VAL A 105 -20.97 22.76 27.11
N PRO A 106 -20.68 24.06 27.22
CA PRO A 106 -19.37 24.53 27.64
C PRO A 106 -18.94 23.92 29.00
N GLY A 107 -17.77 23.31 29.03
CA GLY A 107 -17.29 22.57 30.22
C GLY A 107 -17.79 21.15 30.34
N TYR A 108 -18.28 20.55 29.27
CA TYR A 108 -18.68 19.15 29.21
C TYR A 108 -17.60 18.22 29.75
N VAL A 109 -18.00 17.31 30.63
CA VAL A 109 -17.17 16.21 31.11
C VAL A 109 -17.85 14.90 30.69
N PRO A 110 -17.15 14.03 29.95
CA PRO A 110 -17.73 12.76 29.51
C PRO A 110 -18.26 11.94 30.66
N SER A 111 -19.43 11.31 30.46
CA SER A 111 -20.00 10.39 31.43
C SER A 111 -19.06 9.20 31.67
N ASP A 112 -19.21 8.49 32.77
CA ASP A 112 -18.40 7.29 33.04
C ASP A 112 -18.67 6.19 32.00
N ALA A 113 -19.86 6.16 31.40
CA ALA A 113 -20.18 5.25 30.29
C ALA A 113 -19.41 5.64 29.02
N GLN A 114 -19.37 6.95 28.66
CA GLN A 114 -18.62 7.46 27.51
C GLN A 114 -17.11 7.25 27.68
N LYS A 115 -16.58 7.41 28.90
CA LYS A 115 -15.16 7.10 29.17
C LYS A 115 -14.83 5.62 28.95
N LYS A 116 -15.71 4.71 29.39
CA LYS A 116 -15.54 3.26 29.17
C LYS A 116 -15.61 2.91 27.69
N ALA A 117 -16.52 3.53 26.93
CA ALA A 117 -16.58 3.35 25.48
C ALA A 117 -15.29 3.82 24.80
N GLN A 118 -14.72 4.94 25.22
CA GLN A 118 -13.43 5.43 24.73
C GLN A 118 -12.28 4.47 25.10
N GLU A 119 -12.23 3.98 26.33
CA GLU A 119 -11.22 3.01 26.77
C GLU A 119 -11.30 1.71 25.98
N LEU A 120 -12.52 1.24 25.65
CA LEU A 120 -12.74 0.04 24.83
C LEU A 120 -12.25 0.27 23.39
N ALA A 121 -12.59 1.41 22.79
CA ALA A 121 -12.11 1.78 21.44
C ALA A 121 -10.58 1.87 21.40
N ASP A 122 -9.96 2.54 22.38
CA ASP A 122 -8.49 2.65 22.49
C ASP A 122 -7.82 1.25 22.68
N ALA A 123 -8.44 0.36 23.43
CA ALA A 123 -7.94 -1.00 23.63
C ALA A 123 -8.10 -1.86 22.36
N HIS A 124 -9.21 -1.69 21.63
CA HIS A 124 -9.43 -2.33 20.34
C HIS A 124 -8.39 -1.86 19.32
N GLU A 125 -8.16 -0.55 19.20
CA GLU A 125 -7.13 0.01 18.32
C GLU A 125 -5.74 -0.56 18.63
N LYS A 126 -5.35 -0.66 19.91
CA LYS A 126 -4.09 -1.30 20.33
C LYS A 126 -4.00 -2.76 19.90
N LEU A 127 -5.11 -3.52 20.03
CA LEU A 127 -5.17 -4.92 19.57
C LEU A 127 -4.96 -5.02 18.05
N LEU A 128 -5.57 -4.14 17.26
CA LEU A 128 -5.39 -4.11 15.81
C LEU A 128 -3.94 -3.80 15.43
N TYR A 129 -3.30 -2.82 16.07
CA TYR A 129 -1.87 -2.54 15.85
C TYR A 129 -0.97 -3.71 16.27
N GLN A 130 -1.32 -4.46 17.32
CA GLN A 130 -0.61 -5.68 17.69
C GLN A 130 -0.73 -6.73 16.58
N LEU A 131 -1.93 -6.99 16.03
CA LEU A 131 -2.16 -7.90 14.91
C LEU A 131 -1.38 -7.48 13.68
N TRP A 132 -1.34 -6.19 13.35
CA TRP A 132 -0.56 -5.64 12.25
C TRP A 132 0.95 -5.92 12.40
N SER A 133 1.49 -5.66 13.56
CA SER A 133 2.90 -5.90 13.88
C SER A 133 3.25 -7.39 13.80
N GLU A 134 2.45 -8.25 14.44
CA GLU A 134 2.65 -9.70 14.44
C GLU A 134 2.58 -10.31 13.03
N ASN A 135 1.74 -9.76 12.16
CA ASN A 135 1.58 -10.18 10.78
C ASN A 135 2.53 -9.47 9.80
N LYS A 136 3.37 -8.53 10.24
CA LYS A 136 4.31 -7.76 9.41
C LYS A 136 3.60 -7.04 8.25
N MET A 137 2.44 -6.44 8.52
CA MET A 137 1.54 -5.92 7.50
C MET A 137 2.18 -4.88 6.59
N ARG A 138 3.00 -3.98 7.12
CA ARG A 138 3.69 -2.96 6.32
C ARG A 138 4.48 -3.53 5.13
N SER A 139 5.14 -4.67 5.32
CA SER A 139 5.89 -5.34 4.25
C SER A 139 4.98 -6.14 3.33
N LYS A 140 3.97 -6.82 3.91
CA LYS A 140 3.05 -7.66 3.14
C LYS A 140 2.12 -6.84 2.26
N LEU A 141 1.61 -5.70 2.74
CA LEU A 141 0.75 -4.82 1.95
C LEU A 141 1.44 -4.30 0.69
N LEU A 142 2.73 -3.94 0.78
CA LEU A 142 3.48 -3.54 -0.41
C LEU A 142 3.63 -4.68 -1.43
N SER A 143 3.79 -5.92 -0.97
CA SER A 143 3.83 -7.08 -1.85
C SER A 143 2.44 -7.40 -2.40
N ALA A 144 1.42 -7.38 -1.54
CA ALA A 144 0.03 -7.59 -1.94
C ALA A 144 -0.45 -6.53 -2.96
N ALA A 145 -0.02 -5.27 -2.82
CA ALA A 145 -0.33 -4.23 -3.79
C ALA A 145 0.28 -4.52 -5.17
N ARG A 146 1.48 -5.11 -5.22
CA ARG A 146 2.07 -5.53 -6.50
C ARG A 146 1.27 -6.66 -7.13
N ASP A 147 1.00 -7.72 -6.35
CA ASP A 147 0.22 -8.88 -6.84
C ASP A 147 -1.17 -8.45 -7.29
N ARG A 148 -1.82 -7.56 -6.52
CA ARG A 148 -3.12 -6.99 -6.85
C ARG A 148 -3.12 -6.25 -8.19
N LEU A 149 -2.13 -5.37 -8.43
CA LEU A 149 -2.01 -4.61 -9.69
C LEU A 149 -1.67 -5.49 -10.89
N ILE A 150 -1.05 -6.66 -10.67
CA ILE A 150 -0.73 -7.62 -11.74
C ILE A 150 -1.93 -8.52 -12.06
N ALA A 151 -2.57 -9.08 -11.02
CA ALA A 151 -3.53 -10.18 -11.14
C ALA A 151 -4.97 -9.76 -10.79
N ASP A 152 -5.35 -8.50 -11.07
CA ASP A 152 -6.70 -7.94 -10.89
C ASP A 152 -7.11 -7.83 -9.42
N ARG A 153 -6.72 -8.77 -8.58
CA ARG A 153 -7.01 -8.81 -7.15
C ARG A 153 -5.98 -9.62 -6.38
N VAL A 154 -6.00 -9.47 -5.06
CA VAL A 154 -5.23 -10.29 -4.13
C VAL A 154 -6.13 -10.77 -3.00
N VAL A 155 -5.79 -11.89 -2.40
CA VAL A 155 -6.62 -12.57 -1.41
C VAL A 155 -5.90 -12.67 -0.07
N CYS A 156 -6.59 -12.41 1.01
CA CYS A 156 -6.09 -12.61 2.37
C CYS A 156 -6.91 -13.66 3.12
N LYS A 157 -6.26 -14.73 3.54
CA LYS A 157 -6.84 -15.79 4.36
C LYS A 157 -6.50 -15.57 5.83
N ILE A 158 -7.52 -15.62 6.70
CA ILE A 158 -7.37 -15.52 8.14
C ILE A 158 -7.24 -16.93 8.72
N VAL A 159 -6.18 -17.18 9.48
CA VAL A 159 -5.91 -18.48 10.07
C VAL A 159 -5.54 -18.33 11.55
N TYR A 160 -6.25 -19.03 12.42
CA TYR A 160 -5.88 -19.14 13.82
C TYR A 160 -5.01 -20.39 14.04
N ASN A 161 -3.88 -20.22 14.73
CA ASN A 161 -3.00 -21.33 15.08
C ASN A 161 -3.29 -21.78 16.51
N PRO A 162 -3.89 -22.97 16.73
CA PRO A 162 -4.27 -23.45 18.05
C PRO A 162 -3.06 -23.75 18.95
N ILE A 163 -1.87 -23.99 18.38
CA ILE A 163 -0.65 -24.27 19.15
C ILE A 163 -0.06 -22.99 19.75
N THR A 164 0.01 -21.94 18.93
CA THR A 164 0.60 -20.66 19.34
C THR A 164 -0.40 -19.66 19.89
N GLY A 165 -1.70 -19.93 19.74
CA GLY A 165 -2.78 -19.02 20.13
C GLY A 165 -2.84 -17.71 19.36
N LYS A 166 -2.20 -17.65 18.17
CA LYS A 166 -2.06 -16.43 17.37
C LYS A 166 -2.86 -16.47 16.08
N LEU A 167 -3.39 -15.31 15.70
CA LEU A 167 -4.03 -15.08 14.43
C LEU A 167 -2.99 -14.72 13.37
N ARG A 168 -3.12 -15.30 12.16
CA ARG A 168 -2.22 -15.07 11.03
C ARG A 168 -3.00 -14.66 9.80
N TRP A 169 -2.54 -13.62 9.10
CA TRP A 169 -3.03 -13.17 7.81
C TRP A 169 -2.10 -13.67 6.72
N ILE A 170 -2.63 -14.57 5.88
CA ILE A 170 -1.88 -15.24 4.82
C ILE A 170 -2.36 -14.67 3.49
N TRP A 171 -1.51 -13.86 2.88
CA TRP A 171 -1.75 -13.29 1.55
C TRP A 171 -1.44 -14.30 0.47
N ARG A 172 -2.29 -14.37 -0.56
CA ARG A 172 -2.15 -15.25 -1.71
C ARG A 172 -2.45 -14.50 -3.00
N PRO A 173 -1.72 -14.80 -4.10
CA PRO A 173 -2.08 -14.30 -5.42
C PRO A 173 -3.42 -14.91 -5.86
N ASP A 174 -4.14 -14.21 -6.70
CA ASP A 174 -5.44 -14.67 -7.19
C ASP A 174 -5.34 -15.90 -8.11
N THR A 175 -4.18 -16.12 -8.73
CA THR A 175 -3.89 -17.33 -9.54
C THR A 175 -4.01 -18.64 -8.76
N GLU A 176 -3.96 -18.61 -7.45
CA GLU A 176 -4.16 -19.77 -6.57
C GLU A 176 -5.60 -19.87 -6.02
N PHE A 177 -6.50 -18.94 -6.40
CA PHE A 177 -7.77 -18.75 -5.71
C PHE A 177 -8.97 -18.72 -6.67
N ILE A 178 -10.00 -19.48 -6.32
CA ILE A 178 -11.24 -19.57 -7.08
C ILE A 178 -12.41 -19.32 -6.12
N PRO A 179 -13.07 -18.16 -6.18
CA PRO A 179 -14.27 -17.88 -5.40
C PRO A 179 -15.52 -18.42 -6.08
N VAL A 180 -16.52 -18.71 -5.27
CA VAL A 180 -17.89 -19.03 -5.71
C VAL A 180 -18.82 -18.09 -4.94
N PHE A 181 -19.53 -17.24 -5.68
CA PHE A 181 -20.46 -16.26 -5.13
C PHE A 181 -21.89 -16.78 -5.21
N SER A 182 -22.78 -16.14 -4.47
CA SER A 182 -24.23 -16.36 -4.57
C SER A 182 -24.77 -15.86 -5.92
N ASP A 183 -25.77 -16.55 -6.46
CA ASP A 183 -26.41 -16.13 -7.71
C ASP A 183 -27.22 -14.84 -7.56
N ASP A 184 -27.69 -14.55 -6.36
CA ASP A 184 -28.52 -13.37 -6.07
C ASP A 184 -27.70 -12.18 -5.54
N ASP A 185 -26.60 -12.46 -4.84
CA ASP A 185 -25.73 -11.47 -4.24
C ASP A 185 -24.27 -11.77 -4.58
N PHE A 186 -23.79 -10.99 -5.50
CA PHE A 186 -22.43 -11.14 -6.02
C PHE A 186 -21.34 -10.71 -5.04
N GLU A 187 -21.64 -10.06 -3.94
CA GLU A 187 -20.70 -9.76 -2.86
C GLU A 187 -20.63 -10.91 -1.84
N GLU A 188 -21.64 -11.79 -1.82
CA GLU A 188 -21.70 -12.91 -0.90
C GLU A 188 -20.94 -14.13 -1.41
N MET A 189 -19.75 -14.38 -0.86
CA MET A 189 -18.98 -15.59 -1.13
C MET A 189 -19.56 -16.79 -0.39
N ILE A 190 -20.08 -17.78 -1.13
CA ILE A 190 -20.65 -19.02 -0.57
C ILE A 190 -19.64 -20.15 -0.45
N ALA A 191 -18.61 -20.17 -1.32
CA ALA A 191 -17.50 -21.09 -1.24
C ALA A 191 -16.24 -20.47 -1.83
N CYS A 192 -15.07 -21.04 -1.51
CA CYS A 192 -13.84 -20.70 -2.20
C CYS A 192 -12.84 -21.85 -2.14
N HIS A 193 -11.98 -21.92 -3.15
CA HIS A 193 -10.96 -22.95 -3.29
C HIS A 193 -9.59 -22.32 -3.42
N PHE A 194 -8.64 -22.80 -2.63
CA PHE A 194 -7.21 -22.51 -2.80
C PHE A 194 -6.55 -23.73 -3.44
N ILE A 195 -5.88 -23.52 -4.56
CA ILE A 195 -5.23 -24.56 -5.35
C ILE A 195 -3.75 -24.22 -5.43
N ARG A 196 -2.89 -25.17 -5.03
CA ARG A 196 -1.46 -24.92 -4.99
C ARG A 196 -0.67 -26.16 -5.36
N GLN A 197 0.33 -25.99 -6.20
CA GLN A 197 1.31 -27.05 -6.46
C GLN A 197 2.11 -27.38 -5.20
N LYS A 198 2.39 -28.66 -4.99
CA LYS A 198 3.16 -29.18 -3.88
C LYS A 198 3.90 -30.44 -4.36
N LEU A 199 5.09 -30.65 -3.87
CA LEU A 199 5.75 -31.94 -3.99
C LEU A 199 5.24 -32.86 -2.86
N HIS A 200 4.75 -34.02 -3.21
CA HIS A 200 4.34 -35.07 -2.28
C HIS A 200 5.34 -36.24 -2.34
N TYR A 201 5.69 -36.77 -1.20
CA TYR A 201 6.64 -37.88 -1.07
C TYR A 201 5.87 -39.12 -0.67
N ASP A 202 5.88 -40.16 -1.54
CA ASP A 202 5.36 -41.50 -1.23
C ASP A 202 6.55 -42.44 -1.11
N GLY A 203 7.06 -42.60 0.10
CA GLY A 203 8.33 -43.25 0.36
C GLY A 203 9.52 -42.47 -0.19
N ASP A 204 10.25 -43.02 -1.14
CA ASP A 204 11.38 -42.38 -1.82
C ASP A 204 11.00 -41.76 -3.18
N GLU A 205 9.75 -41.91 -3.62
CA GLU A 205 9.25 -41.33 -4.86
C GLU A 205 8.74 -39.90 -4.62
N GLU A 206 9.16 -38.99 -5.49
CA GLU A 206 8.72 -37.60 -5.53
C GLU A 206 7.61 -37.46 -6.58
N ILE A 207 6.41 -37.13 -6.13
CA ILE A 207 5.23 -37.00 -6.97
C ILE A 207 4.83 -35.51 -7.02
N GLU A 208 4.70 -34.97 -8.22
CA GLU A 208 4.07 -33.66 -8.38
C GLU A 208 2.61 -33.77 -7.97
N ALA A 209 2.23 -32.92 -7.06
CA ALA A 209 0.93 -32.95 -6.41
C ALA A 209 0.30 -31.58 -6.29
N ILE A 210 -1.00 -31.59 -6.13
CA ILE A 210 -1.83 -30.40 -6.01
C ILE A 210 -2.57 -30.47 -4.68
N GLN A 211 -2.36 -29.47 -3.87
CA GLN A 211 -3.09 -29.27 -2.62
C GLN A 211 -4.30 -28.37 -2.88
N LYS A 212 -5.49 -28.93 -2.68
CA LYS A 212 -6.76 -28.20 -2.74
C LYS A 212 -7.29 -27.98 -1.32
N GLN A 213 -7.58 -26.73 -0.97
CA GLN A 213 -8.23 -26.34 0.27
C GLN A 213 -9.54 -25.65 -0.07
N THR A 214 -10.66 -26.17 0.42
CA THR A 214 -12.01 -25.66 0.16
C THR A 214 -12.62 -25.14 1.44
N PHE A 215 -13.14 -23.93 1.38
CA PHE A 215 -14.05 -23.37 2.38
C PHE A 215 -15.46 -23.32 1.77
N SER A 216 -16.46 -23.78 2.49
CA SER A 216 -17.85 -23.73 2.06
C SER A 216 -18.78 -23.31 3.20
N LEU A 217 -19.78 -22.48 2.89
CA LEU A 217 -20.84 -22.12 3.82
C LEU A 217 -22.03 -23.04 3.59
N GLU A 218 -22.50 -23.70 4.64
CA GLU A 218 -23.64 -24.60 4.58
C GLU A 218 -24.64 -24.27 5.68
N GLY A 219 -25.93 -24.47 5.41
CA GLY A 219 -27.02 -24.13 6.31
C GLY A 219 -27.65 -22.78 5.98
N GLU A 220 -28.76 -22.49 6.63
CA GLU A 220 -29.51 -21.23 6.47
C GLU A 220 -29.62 -20.49 7.80
N GLY A 221 -29.63 -19.16 7.75
CA GLY A 221 -29.81 -18.30 8.91
C GLY A 221 -28.77 -18.56 10.02
N GLU A 222 -29.22 -18.73 11.25
CA GLU A 222 -28.34 -18.98 12.43
C GLU A 222 -27.64 -20.34 12.39
N ALA A 223 -28.13 -21.30 11.59
CA ALA A 223 -27.48 -22.61 11.44
C ALA A 223 -26.37 -22.60 10.39
N ARG A 224 -26.09 -21.48 9.77
CA ARG A 224 -25.05 -21.31 8.76
C ARG A 224 -23.67 -21.50 9.35
N GLN A 225 -22.88 -22.43 8.79
CA GLN A 225 -21.53 -22.72 9.27
C GLN A 225 -20.55 -22.87 8.13
N CYS A 226 -19.33 -22.42 8.38
CA CYS A 226 -18.20 -22.59 7.48
C CYS A 226 -17.52 -23.95 7.71
N TYR A 227 -17.35 -24.71 6.65
CA TYR A 227 -16.64 -25.99 6.62
C TYR A 227 -15.31 -25.82 5.89
N LEU A 228 -14.30 -26.53 6.38
CA LEU A 228 -12.99 -26.64 5.76
C LEU A 228 -12.75 -28.09 5.33
N GLU A 229 -12.33 -28.28 4.09
CA GLU A 229 -11.81 -29.53 3.57
C GLU A 229 -10.46 -29.30 2.91
N GLU A 230 -9.49 -30.19 3.17
CA GLU A 230 -8.16 -30.07 2.58
C GLU A 230 -7.64 -31.44 2.17
N ALA A 231 -7.24 -31.59 0.90
CA ALA A 231 -6.72 -32.82 0.35
C ALA A 231 -5.59 -32.56 -0.67
N VAL A 232 -4.78 -33.58 -0.90
CA VAL A 232 -3.69 -33.58 -1.88
C VAL A 232 -4.03 -34.58 -2.97
N TYR A 233 -3.79 -34.19 -4.21
CA TYR A 233 -4.06 -34.95 -5.40
C TYR A 233 -2.81 -35.03 -6.25
N ALA A 234 -2.57 -36.15 -6.94
CA ALA A 234 -1.50 -36.26 -7.93
C ALA A 234 -1.78 -35.32 -9.10
N ALA A 235 -0.76 -34.65 -9.64
CA ALA A 235 -0.93 -33.74 -10.78
C ALA A 235 -1.25 -34.48 -12.09
N GLU A 236 -0.74 -35.69 -12.28
CA GLU A 236 -0.89 -36.46 -13.52
C GLU A 236 -2.31 -37.02 -13.73
N ASP A 237 -2.88 -37.66 -12.72
CA ASP A 237 -4.14 -38.43 -12.82
C ASP A 237 -5.23 -37.91 -11.87
N LEU A 238 -4.92 -36.84 -11.10
CA LEU A 238 -5.79 -36.22 -10.10
C LEU A 238 -6.34 -37.22 -9.07
N ARG A 239 -5.63 -38.32 -8.90
CA ARG A 239 -5.92 -39.29 -7.86
C ARG A 239 -5.65 -38.68 -6.50
N ARG A 240 -6.63 -38.82 -5.59
CA ARG A 240 -6.49 -38.35 -4.20
C ARG A 240 -5.38 -39.15 -3.51
N LEU A 241 -4.29 -38.47 -3.16
CA LEU A 241 -3.15 -39.03 -2.46
C LEU A 241 -3.33 -38.99 -0.95
N GLU A 242 -3.74 -37.85 -0.41
CA GLU A 242 -3.82 -37.64 1.03
C GLU A 242 -5.02 -36.76 1.37
N VAL A 243 -5.66 -37.04 2.51
CA VAL A 243 -6.64 -36.15 3.14
C VAL A 243 -5.97 -35.49 4.33
N ILE A 244 -5.64 -34.21 4.19
CA ILE A 244 -5.01 -33.44 5.29
C ILE A 244 -6.08 -33.11 6.34
N THR A 245 -7.20 -32.58 5.89
CA THR A 245 -8.33 -32.24 6.77
C THR A 245 -9.61 -32.74 6.12
N PRO A 246 -10.28 -33.76 6.73
CA PRO A 246 -11.61 -34.15 6.28
C PRO A 246 -12.58 -32.97 6.50
N LYS A 247 -13.64 -32.91 5.70
CA LYS A 247 -14.66 -31.86 5.84
C LYS A 247 -15.12 -31.70 7.31
N ALA A 248 -14.77 -30.58 7.91
CA ALA A 248 -15.02 -30.29 9.32
C ALA A 248 -15.51 -28.85 9.49
N SER A 249 -16.47 -28.66 10.40
CA SER A 249 -16.94 -27.32 10.75
C SER A 249 -15.83 -26.52 11.45
N MET A 250 -15.67 -25.28 11.02
CA MET A 250 -14.75 -24.33 11.64
C MET A 250 -15.37 -23.61 12.85
N GLY A 251 -16.69 -23.78 13.09
CA GLY A 251 -17.40 -23.03 14.12
C GLY A 251 -17.49 -21.52 13.83
N LEU A 252 -17.47 -21.16 12.56
CA LEU A 252 -17.63 -19.80 12.04
C LEU A 252 -18.89 -19.75 11.18
N ASN A 253 -19.56 -18.61 11.15
CA ASN A 253 -20.72 -18.38 10.28
C ASN A 253 -20.37 -17.61 8.98
N PHE A 254 -19.08 -17.42 8.72
CA PHE A 254 -18.52 -16.73 7.56
C PHE A 254 -17.27 -17.42 7.06
N ILE A 255 -16.91 -17.18 5.78
CA ILE A 255 -15.65 -17.65 5.20
C ILE A 255 -14.51 -16.71 5.65
N PRO A 256 -13.45 -17.24 6.31
CA PRO A 256 -12.33 -16.43 6.83
C PRO A 256 -11.35 -16.02 5.72
N VAL A 257 -11.89 -15.44 4.65
CA VAL A 257 -11.14 -14.95 3.48
C VAL A 257 -11.69 -13.59 3.10
N VAL A 258 -10.79 -12.70 2.69
CA VAL A 258 -11.12 -11.33 2.22
C VAL A 258 -10.47 -11.10 0.87
N LEU A 259 -11.22 -10.51 -0.05
CA LEU A 259 -10.79 -10.15 -1.39
C LEU A 259 -10.42 -8.66 -1.44
N PHE A 260 -9.44 -8.34 -2.27
CA PHE A 260 -9.00 -6.98 -2.52
C PHE A 260 -8.91 -6.76 -4.04
N PRO A 261 -10.03 -6.48 -4.72
CA PRO A 261 -10.06 -6.24 -6.16
C PRO A 261 -9.45 -4.89 -6.53
N VAL A 262 -9.00 -4.73 -7.77
CA VAL A 262 -8.58 -3.46 -8.36
C VAL A 262 -9.77 -2.88 -9.13
N ASN A 263 -10.21 -1.67 -8.79
CA ASN A 263 -11.17 -0.86 -9.56
C ASN A 263 -12.27 -1.69 -10.25
N ASP A 264 -13.00 -2.48 -9.47
CA ASP A 264 -14.05 -3.35 -9.97
C ASP A 264 -15.26 -2.57 -10.48
N LEU A 265 -15.85 -3.03 -11.57
CA LEU A 265 -17.11 -2.52 -12.10
C LEU A 265 -18.29 -3.13 -11.33
N LEU A 266 -19.41 -2.40 -11.25
CA LEU A 266 -20.59 -2.82 -10.47
C LEU A 266 -21.16 -4.20 -10.83
N ALA A 267 -20.94 -4.68 -12.05
CA ALA A 267 -21.42 -5.98 -12.51
C ALA A 267 -20.35 -7.07 -12.53
N GLU A 268 -19.13 -6.76 -12.10
CA GLU A 268 -17.98 -7.64 -12.19
C GLU A 268 -17.34 -7.82 -10.81
N HIS A 269 -16.99 -9.08 -10.48
CA HIS A 269 -16.26 -9.38 -9.24
C HIS A 269 -14.76 -9.38 -9.45
N ASN A 270 -14.34 -9.16 -10.68
CA ASN A 270 -12.96 -9.21 -11.08
C ASN A 270 -12.53 -7.77 -11.32
N GLY A 271 -11.50 -7.35 -10.61
CA GLY A 271 -10.86 -6.08 -10.91
C GLY A 271 -10.19 -6.10 -12.29
N GLU A 272 -9.60 -4.97 -12.69
CA GLU A 272 -8.80 -4.85 -13.90
C GLU A 272 -7.31 -4.82 -13.56
N SER A 273 -6.52 -5.54 -14.36
CA SER A 273 -5.06 -5.50 -14.22
C SER A 273 -4.48 -4.25 -14.88
N GLU A 274 -3.63 -3.56 -14.18
CA GLU A 274 -2.85 -2.44 -14.70
C GLU A 274 -1.89 -2.79 -15.85
N ILE A 275 -1.64 -4.07 -16.05
CA ILE A 275 -0.76 -4.57 -17.12
C ILE A 275 -1.54 -4.74 -18.41
N SER A 276 -2.80 -5.16 -18.35
CA SER A 276 -3.60 -5.53 -19.51
C SER A 276 -3.62 -4.43 -20.57
N ASP A 277 -3.89 -3.21 -20.15
CA ASP A 277 -4.01 -2.04 -21.04
C ASP A 277 -2.69 -1.55 -21.61
N LEU A 278 -1.58 -1.93 -20.99
CA LEU A 278 -0.24 -1.47 -21.37
C LEU A 278 0.52 -2.48 -22.25
N ARG A 279 0.01 -3.71 -22.43
CA ARG A 279 0.73 -4.79 -23.11
C ARG A 279 1.12 -4.40 -24.53
N GLU A 280 0.16 -3.92 -25.31
CA GLU A 280 0.37 -3.54 -26.71
C GLU A 280 1.41 -2.43 -26.86
N GLN A 281 1.33 -1.39 -26.03
CA GLN A 281 2.29 -0.28 -26.07
C GLN A 281 3.70 -0.71 -25.70
N ASN A 282 3.84 -1.62 -24.72
CA ASN A 282 5.14 -2.17 -24.33
C ASN A 282 5.76 -3.00 -25.47
N ASP A 283 4.97 -3.81 -26.13
CA ASP A 283 5.43 -4.65 -27.23
C ASP A 283 5.85 -3.80 -28.43
N ILE A 284 5.08 -2.76 -28.76
CA ILE A 284 5.45 -1.78 -29.78
C ILE A 284 6.78 -1.09 -29.41
N LEU A 285 6.98 -0.66 -28.15
CA LEU A 285 8.25 -0.04 -27.75
C LEU A 285 9.44 -0.99 -27.86
N ASN A 286 9.26 -2.25 -27.46
CA ASN A 286 10.32 -3.25 -27.57
C ASN A 286 10.69 -3.49 -29.03
N GLN A 287 9.70 -3.62 -29.90
CA GLN A 287 9.92 -3.80 -31.30
C GLN A 287 10.58 -2.58 -31.98
N MET A 288 10.12 -1.38 -31.66
CA MET A 288 10.79 -0.16 -32.18
C MET A 288 12.27 -0.14 -31.79
N ASN A 289 12.61 -0.59 -30.56
CA ASN A 289 14.01 -0.68 -30.13
C ASN A 289 14.78 -1.77 -30.89
N GLU A 290 14.18 -2.94 -31.13
CA GLU A 290 14.78 -4.02 -31.96
C GLU A 290 15.12 -3.49 -33.36
N ASP A 291 14.15 -2.88 -34.02
CA ASP A 291 14.30 -2.35 -35.37
C ASP A 291 15.31 -1.20 -35.44
N ALA A 292 15.35 -0.33 -34.43
CA ALA A 292 16.35 0.72 -34.33
C ALA A 292 17.77 0.17 -34.17
N ILE A 293 17.95 -0.86 -33.35
CA ILE A 293 19.25 -1.52 -33.14
C ILE A 293 19.71 -2.20 -34.45
N ASP A 294 18.79 -2.90 -35.14
CA ASP A 294 19.11 -3.51 -36.43
C ASP A 294 19.44 -2.48 -37.49
N SER A 295 18.68 -1.38 -37.58
CA SER A 295 18.98 -0.28 -38.47
C SER A 295 20.34 0.35 -38.19
N LEU A 296 20.71 0.51 -36.91
CA LEU A 296 22.04 0.98 -36.52
C LEU A 296 23.15 0.03 -36.96
N LYS A 297 22.94 -1.30 -36.81
CA LYS A 297 23.89 -2.31 -37.28
C LYS A 297 24.11 -2.20 -38.80
N PHE A 298 23.02 -2.09 -39.57
CA PHE A 298 23.11 -1.93 -41.02
C PHE A 298 23.83 -0.65 -41.46
N GLU A 299 23.65 0.44 -40.73
CA GLU A 299 24.37 1.69 -40.99
C GLU A 299 25.85 1.62 -40.58
N MET A 300 26.15 1.00 -39.44
CA MET A 300 27.55 0.82 -38.99
C MET A 300 28.33 -0.11 -39.95
N PHE A 301 27.68 -1.15 -40.43
CA PHE A 301 28.26 -2.14 -41.33
C PHE A 301 27.76 -1.98 -42.77
N GLY A 302 27.51 -0.73 -43.21
CA GLY A 302 26.90 -0.38 -44.49
C GLY A 302 27.38 -1.23 -45.66
N MET A 303 26.45 -1.60 -46.54
CA MET A 303 26.72 -2.42 -47.71
C MET A 303 27.66 -1.70 -48.67
N THR A 304 28.65 -2.42 -49.19
CA THR A 304 29.57 -1.91 -50.19
C THR A 304 29.19 -2.49 -51.55
N ALA A 305 28.74 -1.65 -52.47
CA ALA A 305 28.50 -2.04 -53.85
C ALA A 305 29.78 -1.88 -54.65
N ILE A 306 30.17 -2.94 -55.35
CA ILE A 306 31.29 -2.94 -56.27
C ILE A 306 30.70 -3.05 -57.68
N ILE A 307 30.86 -2.01 -58.46
CA ILE A 307 30.30 -1.89 -59.80
C ILE A 307 31.46 -1.98 -60.80
N ASN A 308 31.27 -2.65 -61.93
CA ASN A 308 32.26 -2.84 -62.97
C ASN A 308 33.52 -3.62 -62.53
N ALA A 309 33.38 -4.61 -61.69
CA ALA A 309 34.45 -5.50 -61.26
C ALA A 309 34.10 -6.96 -61.64
N PRO A 310 35.09 -7.83 -61.84
CA PRO A 310 34.85 -9.27 -62.10
C PRO A 310 34.09 -9.94 -60.96
N GLU A 311 33.30 -10.95 -61.32
CA GLU A 311 32.56 -11.74 -60.38
C GLU A 311 33.47 -12.39 -59.30
N GLY A 312 33.07 -12.35 -58.03
CA GLY A 312 33.88 -12.83 -56.90
C GLY A 312 34.91 -11.82 -56.36
N THR A 313 35.00 -10.61 -56.88
CA THR A 313 35.90 -9.58 -56.32
C THR A 313 35.55 -9.26 -54.85
N GLY A 314 34.27 -9.25 -54.48
CA GLY A 314 33.80 -8.99 -53.11
C GLY A 314 34.30 -10.02 -52.11
N ALA A 315 34.40 -11.30 -52.47
CA ALA A 315 34.87 -12.38 -51.61
C ALA A 315 36.37 -12.29 -51.27
N ARG A 316 37.13 -11.52 -52.05
CA ARG A 316 38.57 -11.36 -51.87
C ARG A 316 38.95 -10.06 -51.13
N LEU A 317 38.00 -9.21 -50.86
CA LEU A 317 38.23 -7.94 -50.18
C LEU A 317 38.22 -8.14 -48.63
N GLN A 318 39.28 -7.72 -47.98
CA GLN A 318 39.30 -7.65 -46.51
C GLN A 318 38.51 -6.41 -46.07
N ILE A 319 37.42 -6.66 -45.36
CA ILE A 319 36.63 -5.59 -44.73
C ILE A 319 37.19 -5.38 -43.33
N ALA A 320 38.12 -4.44 -43.16
CA ALA A 320 38.68 -4.06 -41.87
C ALA A 320 38.91 -2.55 -41.82
N PRO A 321 38.89 -1.92 -40.65
CA PRO A 321 39.26 -0.51 -40.50
C PRO A 321 40.67 -0.27 -41.03
N GLY A 322 40.82 0.65 -42.02
CA GLY A 322 42.09 0.96 -42.64
C GLY A 322 42.56 0.00 -43.74
N ALA A 323 41.75 -0.97 -44.17
CA ALA A 323 42.07 -1.86 -45.26
C ALA A 323 42.18 -1.10 -46.60
N ILE A 324 43.24 -1.41 -47.37
CA ILE A 324 43.42 -0.89 -48.73
C ILE A 324 42.68 -1.82 -49.68
N LEU A 325 41.72 -1.26 -50.43
CA LEU A 325 40.91 -2.00 -51.39
C LEU A 325 41.48 -1.84 -52.80
N GLU A 326 41.96 -2.92 -53.39
CA GLU A 326 42.36 -2.96 -54.80
C GLU A 326 41.31 -3.73 -55.61
N ALA A 327 40.68 -3.09 -56.56
CA ALA A 327 39.76 -3.72 -57.49
C ALA A 327 40.16 -3.44 -58.94
N ARG A 328 40.11 -4.49 -59.79
CA ARG A 328 40.34 -4.37 -61.21
C ARG A 328 39.03 -4.15 -61.97
N GLY A 329 39.02 -3.34 -62.98
CA GLY A 329 37.85 -3.18 -63.86
C GLY A 329 37.61 -4.41 -64.74
N LEU A 330 36.35 -4.59 -65.16
CA LEU A 330 35.91 -5.69 -66.03
C LEU A 330 36.56 -5.60 -67.42
N ASP A 331 36.75 -4.38 -67.97
CA ASP A 331 37.31 -4.10 -69.30
C ASP A 331 38.43 -3.05 -69.20
N ALA A 332 39.35 -3.09 -70.20
CA ALA A 332 40.48 -2.17 -70.30
C ALA A 332 39.99 -0.74 -70.70
N GLY A 333 39.54 0.00 -69.75
CA GLY A 333 39.04 1.37 -69.90
C GLY A 333 37.94 1.78 -68.95
N THR A 334 37.37 0.83 -68.26
CA THR A 334 36.30 1.07 -67.22
C THR A 334 36.86 0.88 -65.85
N ALA A 335 36.98 1.97 -65.07
CA ALA A 335 37.43 1.88 -63.68
C ALA A 335 36.36 1.25 -62.81
N PRO A 336 36.72 0.35 -61.88
CA PRO A 336 35.77 -0.18 -60.91
C PRO A 336 35.34 0.92 -59.95
N ASN A 337 34.06 0.98 -59.67
CA ASN A 337 33.50 1.93 -58.73
C ASN A 337 33.08 1.20 -57.44
N ILE A 338 33.71 1.55 -56.35
CA ILE A 338 33.36 1.03 -55.02
C ILE A 338 32.56 2.12 -54.32
N LYS A 339 31.28 1.86 -54.13
CA LYS A 339 30.37 2.79 -53.46
C LYS A 339 29.84 2.17 -52.19
N ARG A 340 30.07 2.83 -51.11
CA ARG A 340 29.39 2.48 -49.84
C ARG A 340 27.96 3.03 -49.90
N ILE A 341 27.01 2.16 -49.65
CA ILE A 341 25.60 2.53 -49.55
C ILE A 341 25.34 2.91 -48.10
N GLU A 342 25.17 4.20 -47.85
CA GLU A 342 24.89 4.76 -46.54
C GLU A 342 23.47 5.35 -46.56
N ASN A 343 22.62 4.93 -45.63
CA ASN A 343 21.23 5.39 -45.53
C ASN A 343 21.06 6.68 -44.73
N GLY A 344 22.10 7.29 -44.23
CA GLY A 344 22.11 8.66 -43.68
C GLY A 344 21.09 8.99 -42.60
N PHE A 345 20.87 8.15 -41.58
CA PHE A 345 20.10 8.38 -40.35
C PHE A 345 18.81 9.25 -40.43
N LYS A 346 18.16 9.31 -41.60
CA LYS A 346 16.97 10.15 -41.81
C LYS A 346 15.76 9.73 -40.96
N TRP A 347 15.75 8.50 -40.53
CA TRP A 347 14.69 7.94 -39.70
C TRP A 347 14.78 8.34 -38.22
N LYS A 348 15.92 8.84 -37.75
CA LYS A 348 16.22 9.09 -36.34
C LYS A 348 15.22 10.03 -35.66
N GLU A 349 14.85 11.13 -36.31
CA GLU A 349 13.90 12.09 -35.74
C GLU A 349 12.49 11.51 -35.66
N ALA A 350 12.04 10.87 -36.76
CA ALA A 350 10.72 10.21 -36.78
C ALA A 350 10.62 9.08 -35.74
N PHE A 351 11.68 8.29 -35.59
CA PHE A 351 11.77 7.27 -34.54
C PHE A 351 11.67 7.87 -33.15
N LYS A 352 12.46 8.92 -32.88
CA LYS A 352 12.44 9.59 -31.57
C LYS A 352 11.05 10.11 -31.24
N ASP A 353 10.40 10.77 -32.19
CA ASP A 353 9.07 11.34 -31.99
C ASP A 353 8.03 10.25 -31.76
N GLN A 354 8.06 9.17 -32.53
CA GLN A 354 7.13 8.04 -32.34
C GLN A 354 7.39 7.31 -31.02
N TYR A 355 8.65 7.05 -30.69
CA TYR A 355 9.03 6.42 -29.42
C TYR A 355 8.55 7.24 -28.22
N MET A 356 8.73 8.56 -28.27
CA MET A 356 8.26 9.44 -27.20
C MET A 356 6.74 9.50 -27.09
N ARG A 357 6.01 9.40 -28.22
CA ARG A 357 4.54 9.34 -28.22
C ARG A 357 4.04 8.06 -27.57
N VAL A 358 4.55 6.90 -27.96
CA VAL A 358 4.12 5.61 -27.38
C VAL A 358 4.48 5.55 -25.91
N LYS A 359 5.69 5.99 -25.55
CA LYS A 359 6.09 6.07 -24.13
C LYS A 359 5.22 7.05 -23.34
N GLY A 360 4.86 8.19 -23.97
CA GLY A 360 3.93 9.17 -23.39
C GLY A 360 2.56 8.56 -23.12
N ALA A 361 2.00 7.86 -24.09
CA ALA A 361 0.73 7.16 -23.95
C ALA A 361 0.76 6.14 -22.82
N MET A 362 1.84 5.35 -22.68
CA MET A 362 1.99 4.44 -21.55
C MET A 362 1.98 5.15 -20.18
N HIS A 363 2.61 6.32 -20.09
CA HIS A 363 2.61 7.10 -18.86
C HIS A 363 1.22 7.68 -18.56
N GLU A 364 0.49 8.12 -19.59
CA GLU A 364 -0.86 8.67 -19.48
C GLU A 364 -1.86 7.59 -19.05
N ILE A 365 -1.86 6.42 -19.72
CA ILE A 365 -2.72 5.27 -19.35
C ILE A 365 -2.42 4.81 -17.90
N ALA A 366 -1.14 4.77 -17.51
CA ALA A 366 -0.73 4.36 -16.17
C ALA A 366 -0.89 5.46 -15.11
N SER A 367 -1.46 6.63 -15.43
CA SER A 367 -1.57 7.80 -14.54
C SER A 367 -0.22 8.24 -13.92
N LEU A 368 0.89 7.96 -14.62
CA LEU A 368 2.23 8.26 -14.13
C LEU A 368 2.75 9.58 -14.72
N PRO A 369 3.26 10.51 -13.91
CA PRO A 369 3.81 11.75 -14.40
C PRO A 369 5.04 11.51 -15.27
N GLN A 370 5.11 12.22 -16.42
CA GLN A 370 6.28 12.26 -17.28
C GLN A 370 7.30 13.26 -16.72
N VAL A 371 8.03 12.86 -15.68
CA VAL A 371 9.06 13.72 -15.08
C VAL A 371 10.39 13.48 -15.75
N VAL A 372 10.91 14.47 -16.47
CA VAL A 372 12.28 14.49 -16.98
C VAL A 372 13.14 15.31 -16.02
N PRO A 373 13.96 14.67 -15.15
CA PRO A 373 14.71 15.37 -14.10
C PRO A 373 15.63 16.48 -14.63
N GLN A 374 16.04 16.39 -15.89
CA GLN A 374 16.95 17.35 -16.54
C GLN A 374 16.25 18.65 -16.94
N GLU A 375 14.93 18.64 -17.09
CA GLU A 375 14.13 19.80 -17.49
C GLU A 375 13.50 20.52 -16.30
N MET A 376 13.55 19.90 -15.11
CA MET A 376 12.98 20.46 -13.89
C MET A 376 13.98 21.34 -13.15
N ASN A 377 13.62 22.61 -12.99
CA ASN A 377 14.37 23.53 -12.15
C ASN A 377 13.94 23.35 -10.68
N PHE A 378 14.59 22.42 -9.96
CA PHE A 378 14.25 22.07 -8.58
C PHE A 378 14.36 23.23 -7.57
N GLY A 379 14.97 24.36 -7.96
CA GLY A 379 15.13 25.53 -7.07
C GLY A 379 13.88 26.36 -6.81
N GLY A 380 12.76 26.07 -7.51
CA GLY A 380 11.51 26.82 -7.39
C GLY A 380 10.25 25.97 -7.17
N LEU A 381 10.40 24.66 -6.95
CA LEU A 381 9.27 23.77 -6.72
C LEU A 381 8.77 23.93 -5.27
N ASN A 382 7.57 24.47 -5.11
CA ASN A 382 6.84 24.44 -3.84
C ASN A 382 5.95 23.16 -3.76
N SER A 383 5.39 22.91 -2.59
CA SER A 383 4.50 21.78 -2.33
C SER A 383 3.31 21.74 -3.30
N GLU A 384 2.70 22.90 -3.58
CA GLU A 384 1.54 23.02 -4.48
C GLU A 384 1.89 22.60 -5.92
N THR A 385 3.06 23.04 -6.42
CA THR A 385 3.52 22.66 -7.76
C THR A 385 3.79 21.15 -7.86
N LEU A 386 4.31 20.54 -6.78
CA LEU A 386 4.50 19.10 -6.72
C LEU A 386 3.15 18.36 -6.71
N HIS A 387 2.17 18.85 -5.95
CA HIS A 387 0.81 18.27 -5.96
C HIS A 387 0.18 18.33 -7.36
N LEU A 388 0.28 19.45 -8.06
CA LEU A 388 -0.22 19.58 -9.42
C LEU A 388 0.50 18.63 -10.41
N LEU A 389 1.81 18.46 -10.25
CA LEU A 389 2.59 17.57 -11.13
C LEU A 389 2.24 16.09 -10.92
N PHE A 390 1.88 15.72 -9.70
CA PHE A 390 1.54 14.35 -9.33
C PHE A 390 0.03 14.12 -9.18
N GLN A 391 -0.81 15.06 -9.63
CA GLN A 391 -2.26 15.01 -9.44
C GLN A 391 -2.88 13.71 -9.95
N ASP A 392 -2.47 13.26 -11.13
CA ASP A 392 -3.05 12.05 -11.75
C ASP A 392 -2.76 10.79 -10.92
N ILE A 393 -1.51 10.60 -10.48
CA ILE A 393 -1.16 9.46 -9.65
C ILE A 393 -1.72 9.57 -8.23
N ILE A 394 -1.96 10.79 -7.72
CA ILE A 394 -2.63 10.99 -6.43
C ILE A 394 -4.07 10.52 -6.55
N ALA A 395 -4.81 10.99 -7.56
CA ALA A 395 -6.20 10.59 -7.78
C ALA A 395 -6.35 9.07 -7.97
N ASP A 396 -5.51 8.47 -8.79
CA ASP A 396 -5.41 7.02 -8.98
C ASP A 396 -5.14 6.27 -7.65
N THR A 397 -4.21 6.80 -6.84
CA THR A 397 -3.89 6.20 -5.54
C THR A 397 -5.06 6.29 -4.56
N GLU A 398 -5.75 7.43 -4.51
CA GLU A 398 -6.92 7.64 -3.64
C GLU A 398 -8.09 6.74 -4.05
N GLU A 399 -8.30 6.51 -5.34
CA GLU A 399 -9.30 5.55 -5.84
C GLU A 399 -8.97 4.13 -5.37
N HIS A 400 -7.72 3.69 -5.52
CA HIS A 400 -7.28 2.41 -4.99
C HIS A 400 -7.43 2.28 -3.47
N TRP A 401 -7.27 3.37 -2.71
CA TRP A 401 -7.43 3.35 -1.26
C TRP A 401 -8.85 3.05 -0.82
N LEU A 402 -9.88 3.43 -1.60
CA LEU A 402 -11.27 3.10 -1.28
C LEU A 402 -11.45 1.58 -1.17
N THR A 403 -11.02 0.82 -2.18
CA THR A 403 -11.13 -0.64 -2.17
C THR A 403 -10.23 -1.29 -1.11
N TRP A 404 -9.02 -0.74 -0.87
CA TRP A 404 -8.15 -1.18 0.21
C TRP A 404 -8.76 -0.96 1.59
N GLN A 405 -9.39 0.19 1.82
CA GLN A 405 -10.02 0.54 3.09
C GLN A 405 -11.14 -0.43 3.45
N PHE A 406 -12.05 -0.69 2.52
CA PHE A 406 -13.14 -1.65 2.74
C PHE A 406 -12.62 -3.08 2.99
N GLY A 407 -11.70 -3.56 2.18
CA GLY A 407 -11.12 -4.89 2.38
C GLY A 407 -10.35 -5.04 3.70
N LEU A 408 -9.59 -4.02 4.11
CA LEU A 408 -8.89 -4.05 5.41
C LEU A 408 -9.87 -3.94 6.59
N GLN A 409 -10.94 -3.16 6.44
CA GLN A 409 -12.01 -3.10 7.44
C GLN A 409 -12.66 -4.47 7.63
N GLU A 410 -13.05 -5.14 6.54
CA GLU A 410 -13.59 -6.50 6.55
C GLU A 410 -12.60 -7.50 7.15
N LEU A 411 -11.30 -7.38 6.82
CA LEU A 411 -10.24 -8.22 7.39
C LEU A 411 -10.17 -8.09 8.92
N HIS A 412 -10.29 -6.87 9.43
CA HIS A 412 -10.30 -6.62 10.87
C HIS A 412 -11.57 -7.16 11.54
N GLU A 413 -12.75 -6.90 10.96
CA GLU A 413 -14.03 -7.40 11.47
C GLU A 413 -14.03 -8.93 11.55
N LYS A 414 -13.72 -9.61 10.43
CA LYS A 414 -13.61 -11.08 10.39
C LYS A 414 -12.56 -11.62 11.36
N SER A 415 -11.46 -10.89 11.58
CA SER A 415 -10.42 -11.28 12.54
C SER A 415 -10.92 -11.25 13.97
N ILE A 416 -11.65 -10.21 14.36
CA ILE A 416 -12.25 -10.13 15.72
C ILE A 416 -13.31 -11.22 15.91
N LEU A 417 -14.21 -11.40 14.95
CA LEU A 417 -15.22 -12.48 14.99
C LEU A 417 -14.56 -13.87 15.10
N TYR A 418 -13.47 -14.10 14.38
CA TYR A 418 -12.71 -15.35 14.48
C TYR A 418 -12.11 -15.53 15.88
N LEU A 419 -11.50 -14.48 16.44
CA LEU A 419 -10.97 -14.53 17.81
C LEU A 419 -12.07 -14.77 18.83
N GLN A 420 -13.25 -14.15 18.69
CA GLN A 420 -14.41 -14.38 19.55
C GLN A 420 -14.84 -15.85 19.55
N ALA A 421 -14.90 -16.48 18.36
CA ALA A 421 -15.21 -17.91 18.25
C ALA A 421 -14.14 -18.82 18.88
N ARG A 422 -12.92 -18.31 19.16
CA ARG A 422 -11.80 -19.05 19.75
C ARG A 422 -11.48 -18.68 21.19
N THR A 423 -12.27 -17.85 21.84
CA THR A 423 -12.04 -17.43 23.24
C THR A 423 -12.04 -18.58 24.24
N GLY A 424 -12.68 -19.73 23.91
CA GLY A 424 -12.64 -20.96 24.69
C GLY A 424 -11.27 -21.67 24.72
N GLU A 425 -10.37 -21.39 23.78
CA GLU A 425 -9.09 -22.05 23.66
C GLU A 425 -8.07 -21.56 24.71
N ALA A 426 -7.33 -22.50 25.33
CA ALA A 426 -6.38 -22.20 26.39
C ALA A 426 -5.13 -21.46 25.88
N ALA A 427 -4.71 -21.72 24.65
CA ALA A 427 -3.48 -21.18 24.05
C ALA A 427 -3.62 -19.73 23.58
N MET A 428 -4.83 -19.13 23.60
CA MET A 428 -5.03 -17.77 23.12
C MET A 428 -4.17 -16.76 23.90
N VAL A 429 -3.39 -15.96 23.14
CA VAL A 429 -2.48 -14.94 23.71
C VAL A 429 -3.13 -13.56 23.87
N TYR A 430 -4.29 -13.36 23.29
CA TYR A 430 -5.01 -12.08 23.33
C TYR A 430 -5.94 -12.01 24.53
N ASP A 431 -6.25 -10.79 24.98
CA ASP A 431 -7.19 -10.58 26.09
C ASP A 431 -8.61 -11.00 25.70
N LYS A 432 -9.07 -12.10 26.32
CA LYS A 432 -10.38 -12.68 26.05
C LYS A 432 -11.54 -11.78 26.48
N GLN A 433 -11.34 -10.97 27.55
CA GLN A 433 -12.39 -10.06 28.04
C GLN A 433 -12.57 -8.91 27.05
N LEU A 434 -11.46 -8.34 26.58
CA LEU A 434 -11.49 -7.31 25.55
C LEU A 434 -12.15 -7.82 24.27
N ILE A 435 -11.73 -8.98 23.76
CA ILE A 435 -12.26 -9.55 22.50
C ILE A 435 -13.77 -9.75 22.59
N ASN A 436 -14.29 -10.29 23.70
CA ASN A 436 -15.73 -10.50 23.87
C ASN A 436 -16.52 -9.19 24.10
N ALA A 437 -15.86 -8.11 24.50
CA ALA A 437 -16.49 -6.81 24.69
C ALA A 437 -16.61 -6.00 23.41
N ILE A 438 -15.83 -6.33 22.37
CA ILE A 438 -15.84 -5.63 21.09
C ILE A 438 -17.08 -6.04 20.30
N ASP A 439 -17.94 -5.09 19.97
CA ASP A 439 -19.00 -5.25 18.99
C ASP A 439 -18.53 -4.72 17.63
N VAL A 440 -18.32 -5.61 16.68
CA VAL A 440 -17.80 -5.28 15.35
C VAL A 440 -18.78 -4.42 14.52
N THR A 441 -20.06 -4.42 14.87
CA THR A 441 -21.06 -3.61 14.16
C THR A 441 -21.01 -2.14 14.57
N ILE A 442 -20.55 -1.87 15.79
CA ILE A 442 -20.44 -0.53 16.36
C ILE A 442 -19.02 0.01 16.20
N HIS A 443 -18.02 -0.80 16.58
CA HIS A 443 -16.61 -0.40 16.63
C HIS A 443 -15.90 -0.74 15.30
N LYS A 444 -16.32 -0.09 14.22
CA LYS A 444 -15.68 -0.27 12.91
C LYS A 444 -14.33 0.47 12.85
N PRO A 445 -13.26 -0.24 12.47
CA PRO A 445 -11.97 0.42 12.29
C PRO A 445 -11.94 1.23 10.99
N GLU A 446 -11.50 2.45 11.06
CA GLU A 446 -11.17 3.28 9.91
C GLU A 446 -9.67 3.21 9.66
N ILE A 447 -9.26 3.12 8.39
CA ILE A 447 -7.87 3.03 8.02
C ILE A 447 -7.51 4.26 7.22
N GLU A 448 -6.57 5.03 7.74
CA GLU A 448 -6.03 6.20 7.07
C GLU A 448 -4.75 5.86 6.33
N PHE A 449 -4.68 6.28 5.08
CA PHE A 449 -3.50 6.20 4.26
C PHE A 449 -2.87 7.58 4.11
N VAL A 450 -1.54 7.63 4.05
CA VAL A 450 -0.80 8.88 3.88
C VAL A 450 0.01 8.81 2.59
N LEU A 451 -0.16 9.81 1.73
CA LEU A 451 0.60 9.94 0.48
C LEU A 451 2.11 10.02 0.77
N PRO A 452 2.96 9.35 -0.02
CA PRO A 452 4.41 9.40 0.13
C PRO A 452 5.04 10.68 -0.43
N LEU A 453 4.33 11.79 -0.41
CA LEU A 453 4.84 13.09 -0.82
C LEU A 453 5.73 13.70 0.28
N PRO A 454 6.77 14.44 -0.08
CA PRO A 454 7.52 15.23 0.87
C PRO A 454 6.67 16.43 1.32
N ASP A 455 5.77 16.19 2.25
CA ASP A 455 5.04 17.28 2.90
C ASP A 455 5.99 18.15 3.70
N ASN A 456 5.75 19.46 3.64
CA ASN A 456 6.39 20.36 4.58
C ASN A 456 5.74 20.15 5.97
N ARG A 457 6.27 19.14 6.70
CA ARG A 457 5.75 18.76 8.03
C ARG A 457 5.55 19.97 8.96
N LYS A 458 6.34 21.02 8.74
CA LYS A 458 6.23 22.25 9.54
C LYS A 458 4.92 22.96 9.25
N ASP A 459 4.58 23.14 7.97
CA ASP A 459 3.36 23.82 7.55
C ASP A 459 2.13 23.02 7.98
N LEU A 460 2.19 21.67 7.85
CA LEU A 460 1.12 20.79 8.34
C LEU A 460 0.93 20.90 9.86
N VAL A 461 2.01 20.95 10.65
CA VAL A 461 1.93 21.14 12.10
C VAL A 461 1.37 22.52 12.45
N GLU A 462 1.75 23.56 11.73
CA GLU A 462 1.20 24.92 11.93
C GLU A 462 -0.29 24.97 11.59
N LEU A 463 -0.72 24.35 10.49
CA LEU A 463 -2.13 24.23 10.10
C LEU A 463 -2.94 23.50 11.17
N LEU A 464 -2.52 22.29 11.55
CA LEU A 464 -3.21 21.48 12.56
C LEU A 464 -3.24 22.15 13.93
N THR A 465 -2.19 22.88 14.30
CA THR A 465 -2.19 23.67 15.54
C THR A 465 -3.24 24.77 15.50
N SER A 466 -3.41 25.42 14.35
CA SER A 466 -4.46 26.43 14.13
C SER A 466 -5.87 25.80 14.16
N GLU A 467 -6.04 24.64 13.54
CA GLU A 467 -7.32 23.89 13.53
C GLU A 467 -7.72 23.43 14.95
N ILE A 468 -6.77 22.94 15.75
CA ILE A 468 -7.00 22.60 17.16
C ILE A 468 -7.37 23.85 17.97
N ALA A 469 -6.70 24.99 17.73
CA ALA A 469 -6.97 26.24 18.44
C ALA A 469 -8.35 26.82 18.12
N THR A 470 -8.88 26.53 16.93
CA THR A 470 -10.23 26.95 16.49
C THR A 470 -11.30 25.89 16.75
N GLU A 471 -10.96 24.80 17.45
CA GLU A 471 -11.86 23.67 17.77
C GLU A 471 -12.43 22.95 16.52
N LEU A 472 -11.77 23.06 15.38
CA LEU A 472 -12.12 22.35 14.15
C LEU A 472 -11.55 20.93 14.10
N GLU A 473 -10.47 20.67 14.85
CA GLU A 473 -9.80 19.39 14.86
C GLU A 473 -9.48 18.94 16.29
N SER A 474 -9.54 17.64 16.55
CA SER A 474 -9.13 17.06 17.82
C SER A 474 -7.62 16.81 17.87
N LYS A 475 -7.02 16.78 19.07
CA LYS A 475 -5.61 16.41 19.23
C LYS A 475 -5.33 14.98 18.74
N SER A 476 -6.32 14.09 18.81
CA SER A 476 -6.22 12.73 18.30
C SER A 476 -6.23 12.70 16.78
N GLY A 477 -7.20 13.36 16.16
CA GLY A 477 -7.30 13.46 14.72
C GLY A 477 -6.06 14.12 14.10
N ALA A 478 -5.57 15.22 14.73
CA ALA A 478 -4.32 15.83 14.29
C ALA A 478 -3.11 14.89 14.39
N MET A 479 -3.03 14.03 15.41
CA MET A 479 -1.98 12.99 15.50
C MET A 479 -2.11 11.96 14.38
N HIS A 480 -3.32 11.53 14.04
CA HIS A 480 -3.58 10.62 12.91
C HIS A 480 -3.16 11.28 11.59
N ARG A 481 -3.60 12.50 11.31
CA ARG A 481 -3.22 13.25 10.10
C ARG A 481 -1.71 13.51 9.99
N LEU A 482 -0.99 13.62 11.11
CA LEU A 482 0.48 13.67 11.15
C LEU A 482 1.15 12.29 10.95
N GLY A 483 0.37 11.23 10.77
CA GLY A 483 0.85 9.88 10.59
C GLY A 483 1.50 9.29 11.85
N VAL A 484 0.98 9.65 13.04
CA VAL A 484 1.41 9.02 14.30
C VAL A 484 0.77 7.65 14.41
N GLU A 485 1.58 6.60 14.34
CA GLU A 485 1.11 5.23 14.52
C GLU A 485 0.74 4.98 15.99
N ASN A 486 -0.37 4.27 16.25
CA ASN A 486 -0.85 3.91 17.58
C ASN A 486 -1.03 5.14 18.51
N VAL A 487 -1.95 6.02 18.12
CA VAL A 487 -2.23 7.28 18.85
C VAL A 487 -2.56 7.06 20.33
N PRO A 488 -3.33 6.02 20.76
CA PRO A 488 -3.56 5.75 22.17
C PRO A 488 -2.28 5.49 22.97
N MET A 489 -1.36 4.70 22.40
CA MET A 489 -0.07 4.44 23.04
C MET A 489 0.77 5.72 23.14
N LYS A 490 0.78 6.54 22.08
CA LYS A 490 1.53 7.80 22.07
C LYS A 490 0.99 8.81 23.07
N LYS A 491 -0.33 8.88 23.23
CA LYS A 491 -0.96 9.69 24.29
C LYS A 491 -0.55 9.24 25.69
N GLN A 492 -0.48 7.91 25.90
CA GLN A 492 -0.06 7.34 27.18
C GLN A 492 1.42 7.65 27.48
N GLU A 493 2.31 7.57 26.48
CA GLU A 493 3.71 7.99 26.62
C GLU A 493 3.82 9.47 27.01
N ILE A 494 3.11 10.35 26.29
CA ILE A 494 3.09 11.80 26.59
C ILE A 494 2.55 12.07 28.01
N ALA A 495 1.51 11.36 28.44
CA ALA A 495 0.98 11.49 29.78
C ALA A 495 1.98 11.02 30.85
N ASN A 496 2.66 9.92 30.62
CA ASN A 496 3.72 9.42 31.51
C ASN A 496 4.90 10.40 31.59
N GLU A 497 5.38 10.93 30.45
CA GLU A 497 6.44 11.94 30.41
C GLU A 497 6.06 13.20 31.20
N LYS A 498 4.83 13.68 31.02
CA LYS A 498 4.33 14.84 31.79
C LYS A 498 4.23 14.54 33.29
N ALA A 499 3.78 13.33 33.66
CA ALA A 499 3.72 12.93 35.07
C ALA A 499 5.12 12.85 35.69
N GLU A 500 6.10 12.32 34.96
CA GLU A 500 7.51 12.30 35.40
C GLU A 500 8.11 13.71 35.53
N GLU A 501 7.78 14.62 34.62
CA GLU A 501 8.23 16.01 34.64
C GLU A 501 7.64 16.74 35.86
N LEU A 502 6.34 16.56 36.12
CA LEU A 502 5.68 17.08 37.32
C LEU A 502 6.28 16.51 38.59
N ALA A 503 6.56 15.21 38.66
CA ALA A 503 7.22 14.58 39.80
C ALA A 503 8.64 15.09 40.03
N ARG A 504 9.36 15.49 38.98
CA ARG A 504 10.70 16.14 39.12
C ARG A 504 10.61 17.57 39.61
N LEU A 505 9.54 18.28 39.26
CA LEU A 505 9.31 19.66 39.71
C LEU A 505 8.84 19.74 41.16
N ASP A 506 8.22 18.66 41.70
CA ASP A 506 7.82 18.57 43.10
C ASP A 506 8.45 17.33 43.79
N PRO A 507 9.72 17.44 44.25
CA PRO A 507 10.42 16.35 44.93
C PRO A 507 9.89 16.01 46.33
N TYR A 508 8.91 16.76 46.85
CA TYR A 508 8.33 16.58 48.18
C TYR A 508 6.82 16.29 48.17
N GLY A 509 6.26 15.85 47.02
CA GLY A 509 4.84 15.50 46.88
C GLY A 509 4.39 14.42 47.83
N GLY A 510 3.97 14.82 49.03
CA GLY A 510 3.18 14.02 49.93
C GLY A 510 1.77 13.85 49.36
N GLU A 511 1.18 12.64 49.55
CA GLU A 511 -0.17 12.26 49.16
C GLU A 511 -1.19 13.38 49.46
N GLY A 512 -1.63 14.04 48.39
CA GLY A 512 -2.72 15.02 48.45
C GLY A 512 -4.06 14.29 48.38
N PRO A 513 -5.10 14.79 49.04
CA PRO A 513 -6.42 14.17 49.02
C PRO A 513 -7.03 14.16 47.62
N GLU A 514 -7.70 13.05 47.31
CA GLU A 514 -8.43 12.81 46.06
C GLU A 514 -9.32 14.00 45.68
N GLY A 515 -9.12 14.55 44.49
CA GLY A 515 -10.09 15.49 43.90
C GLY A 515 -9.56 16.81 43.32
N VAL A 516 -8.26 16.96 43.03
CA VAL A 516 -7.76 18.19 42.39
C VAL A 516 -7.52 17.93 40.90
N VAL A 517 -8.40 18.45 40.07
CA VAL A 517 -8.19 18.59 38.62
C VAL A 517 -7.14 19.68 38.41
N VAL A 518 -5.91 19.29 38.04
CA VAL A 518 -4.86 20.25 37.66
C VAL A 518 -5.17 20.75 36.25
N THR A 519 -5.74 21.95 36.17
CA THR A 519 -5.80 22.69 34.92
C THR A 519 -4.42 23.28 34.64
N THR A 520 -3.80 22.84 33.55
CA THR A 520 -2.54 23.36 33.04
C THR A 520 -2.76 24.73 32.39
N ASP A 521 -2.78 25.79 33.19
CA ASP A 521 -2.37 27.14 32.76
C ASP A 521 -2.69 28.12 33.89
N GLY A 522 -1.66 28.69 34.53
CA GLY A 522 -1.79 29.85 35.36
C GLY A 522 -1.00 29.81 36.67
N PRO A 523 -0.58 30.96 37.12
CA PRO A 523 0.33 31.12 38.24
C PRO A 523 -0.34 30.84 39.57
N THR A 524 0.44 30.30 40.50
CA THR A 524 0.27 30.14 41.95
C THR A 524 -1.15 30.30 42.51
N GLU A 525 -1.73 29.17 42.96
CA GLU A 525 -3.03 29.16 43.67
C GLU A 525 -3.01 30.07 44.90
N VAL A 526 -3.77 31.15 44.84
CA VAL A 526 -4.06 32.00 46.00
C VAL A 526 -5.43 31.60 46.52
N LYS A 527 -5.51 31.13 47.76
CA LYS A 527 -6.79 30.79 48.39
C LYS A 527 -7.46 32.03 48.93
N GLU A 528 -8.71 32.26 48.56
CA GLU A 528 -9.57 33.25 49.16
C GLU A 528 -10.25 32.67 50.40
N GLU A 529 -9.97 33.21 51.57
CA GLU A 529 -10.69 32.86 52.81
C GLU A 529 -12.08 33.51 52.85
N LYS A 530 -12.97 32.94 53.64
CA LYS A 530 -14.37 33.40 53.80
C LYS A 530 -14.51 34.88 54.21
N ASP A 531 -13.44 35.56 54.56
CA ASP A 531 -13.35 36.97 54.91
C ASP A 531 -12.86 37.86 53.74
N GLY A 532 -12.66 37.32 52.55
CA GLY A 532 -12.22 38.08 51.34
C GLY A 532 -10.73 38.39 51.32
N THR A 533 -9.90 37.75 52.17
CA THR A 533 -8.45 37.92 52.14
C THR A 533 -7.77 36.85 51.31
N LEU A 534 -6.87 37.29 50.38
CA LEU A 534 -6.05 36.43 49.55
C LEU A 534 -4.77 36.05 50.33
N ARG A 535 -4.45 34.73 50.41
CA ARG A 535 -3.22 34.24 51.07
C ARG A 535 -2.45 33.31 50.15
N ASP A 536 -1.14 33.38 50.24
CA ASP A 536 -0.24 32.42 49.56
C ASP A 536 -0.25 31.04 50.22
N PRO A 537 0.34 30.03 49.61
CA PRO A 537 0.44 28.69 50.21
C PRO A 537 1.15 28.61 51.57
N LYS A 538 1.88 29.64 51.93
CA LYS A 538 2.56 29.79 53.23
C LYS A 538 1.70 30.55 54.23
N GLY A 539 0.48 30.96 53.87
CA GLY A 539 -0.46 31.64 54.74
C GLY A 539 -0.23 33.17 54.86
N GLU A 540 0.67 33.74 54.04
CA GLU A 540 0.94 35.16 54.03
C GLU A 540 -0.12 35.92 53.20
N GLN A 541 -0.51 37.08 53.68
CA GLN A 541 -1.56 37.90 53.04
C GLN A 541 -1.03 38.54 51.75
N MET A 542 -1.74 38.32 50.65
CA MET A 542 -1.41 38.86 49.34
C MET A 542 -2.30 40.04 49.01
N VAL A 543 -1.73 41.05 48.34
CA VAL A 543 -2.45 42.21 47.86
C VAL A 543 -2.16 42.46 46.40
N THR A 544 -3.07 43.10 45.69
CA THR A 544 -2.90 43.49 44.31
C THR A 544 -1.62 44.33 44.13
N CYS A 545 -0.80 43.96 43.17
CA CYS A 545 0.43 44.69 42.88
C CYS A 545 0.14 46.13 42.47
N ASN A 546 0.67 47.08 43.24
CA ASN A 546 0.45 48.51 43.02
C ASN A 546 1.20 49.10 41.80
N VAL A 547 2.09 48.32 41.16
CA VAL A 547 2.85 48.72 39.98
C VAL A 547 2.10 48.39 38.68
N CYS A 548 1.45 47.23 38.63
CA CYS A 548 0.69 46.79 37.46
C CYS A 548 -0.83 46.72 37.70
N ASN A 549 -1.31 47.12 38.86
CA ASN A 549 -2.73 47.06 39.26
C ASN A 549 -3.38 45.69 39.03
N GLY A 550 -2.63 44.64 39.28
CA GLY A 550 -3.07 43.24 39.15
C GLY A 550 -2.97 42.65 37.75
N SER A 551 -2.56 43.40 36.74
CA SER A 551 -2.47 42.90 35.35
C SER A 551 -1.28 41.96 35.07
N GLY A 552 -0.32 41.90 35.98
CA GLY A 552 0.93 41.14 35.80
C GLY A 552 1.93 41.73 34.79
N THR A 553 1.51 42.71 33.99
CA THR A 553 2.33 43.36 32.95
C THR A 553 2.34 44.87 33.09
N VAL A 554 3.39 45.52 32.60
CA VAL A 554 3.55 46.98 32.51
C VAL A 554 4.07 47.38 31.14
N LEU A 555 3.74 48.56 30.66
CA LEU A 555 4.31 49.09 29.43
C LEU A 555 5.78 49.48 29.65
N SER A 556 6.66 48.98 28.81
CA SER A 556 8.06 49.37 28.80
C SER A 556 8.19 50.84 28.36
N PRO A 557 8.84 51.72 29.14
CA PRO A 557 9.01 53.10 28.76
C PRO A 557 9.86 53.32 27.50
N ASP A 558 10.74 52.33 27.18
CA ASP A 558 11.68 52.45 26.06
C ASP A 558 11.11 51.93 24.73
N THR A 559 10.23 50.93 24.77
CA THR A 559 9.74 50.24 23.56
C THR A 559 8.23 50.34 23.36
N GLY A 560 7.48 50.77 24.36
CA GLY A 560 6.01 50.82 24.33
C GLY A 560 5.32 49.42 24.35
N ASN A 561 6.09 48.33 24.45
CA ASN A 561 5.54 46.98 24.51
C ASN A 561 5.20 46.56 25.94
N GLN A 562 4.23 45.67 26.09
CA GLN A 562 3.92 45.04 27.38
C GLN A 562 5.07 44.12 27.80
N VAL A 563 5.58 44.33 29.00
CA VAL A 563 6.61 43.47 29.62
C VAL A 563 6.13 43.02 30.98
N VAL A 564 6.63 41.85 31.43
CA VAL A 564 6.28 41.31 32.74
C VAL A 564 6.63 42.30 33.86
N CYS A 565 5.71 42.52 34.76
CA CYS A 565 5.91 43.44 35.91
C CYS A 565 7.00 42.90 36.85
N LYS A 566 8.10 43.59 36.96
CA LYS A 566 9.23 43.18 37.81
C LYS A 566 8.90 43.12 39.30
N ASN A 567 7.85 43.79 39.74
CA ASN A 567 7.47 43.85 41.15
C ASN A 567 6.69 42.61 41.61
N CYS A 568 5.83 42.03 40.75
CA CYS A 568 5.08 40.83 41.04
C CYS A 568 5.49 39.65 40.14
N GLN A 569 6.49 39.78 39.30
CA GLN A 569 7.02 38.76 38.38
C GLN A 569 5.98 38.15 37.44
N GLY A 570 4.89 38.86 37.18
CA GLY A 570 3.78 38.40 36.33
C GLY A 570 2.51 38.00 37.08
N ASP A 571 2.57 37.75 38.38
CA ASP A 571 1.46 37.18 39.16
C ASP A 571 0.34 38.18 39.47
N GLY A 572 0.57 39.49 39.25
CA GLY A 572 -0.39 40.56 39.57
C GLY A 572 -0.58 40.83 41.08
N LEU A 573 0.01 40.00 41.94
CA LEU A 573 -0.11 40.03 43.39
C LEU A 573 1.25 40.21 44.06
N THR A 574 1.28 40.85 45.23
CA THR A 574 2.51 41.01 46.04
C THR A 574 2.19 40.76 47.52
N GLN A 575 3.18 40.29 48.27
CA GLN A 575 3.04 40.08 49.71
C GLN A 575 2.85 41.43 50.44
N LEU A 576 1.94 41.44 51.41
CA LEU A 576 1.72 42.61 52.28
C LEU A 576 2.91 42.72 53.24
N ARG A 577 3.88 43.60 52.93
CA ARG A 577 4.97 43.89 53.88
C ARG A 577 4.38 44.70 55.04
N LYS A 578 4.33 44.10 56.24
CA LYS A 578 4.12 44.82 57.48
C LYS A 578 5.28 45.81 57.66
N ARG A 579 5.00 47.09 57.69
CA ARG A 579 5.95 48.13 58.10
C ARG A 579 6.27 48.03 59.58
#